data_ee9126f21e1f4215bab6a12550d7e5c4
#
_entry.id   ee9126f21e1f4215bab6a12550d7e5c4
#
_cell.length_a   1.000
_cell.length_b   1.000
_cell.length_c   1.000
_cell.angle_alpha   90.00
_cell.angle_beta   90.00
_cell.angle_gamma   90.00
#
_symmetry.space_group_name_H-M   'P 1'
#
loop_
_entity.id
_entity.type
_entity.pdbx_description
1 polymer ?
#
loop_
_entity_poly.entity_id
_entity_poly.type
_entity_poly.pdbx_seq_one_letter_code
_entity_poly.pdbx_strand_id
1 'polypeptide(L)'
;AAYAFKLRKEPRVSVVFFGDGASNQGTFHESINMAAAWDLPIVYVIENNRYAISTGFTRVTKEHRLSNRALAYSIPGETVDGNDVFAVYEAASKAVERARRGEGPTLLVCLTYRWQGHNVGDPGKYRPDDEVAEWKSRDPLRLLERSGILSEQEISAIRSDVEAEIADMCAFAAESEYPP
;
A
#
# COMPACT_ATOMS: atom_id res chain seq x y z
N ALA A 1 14.34 3.94 11.75
CA ALA A 1 14.93 4.67 10.62
C ALA A 1 14.60 6.16 10.71
N ALA A 2 13.33 6.59 10.71
CA ALA A 2 12.92 8.00 10.66
C ALA A 2 13.54 8.89 11.77
N TYR A 3 13.59 8.39 13.00
CA TYR A 3 14.24 9.10 14.11
C TYR A 3 15.74 9.36 13.83
N ALA A 4 16.43 8.36 13.28
CA ALA A 4 17.84 8.53 12.89
C ALA A 4 18.01 9.57 11.77
N PHE A 5 17.11 9.60 10.78
CA PHE A 5 17.13 10.62 9.73
C PHE A 5 16.93 12.02 10.29
N LYS A 6 15.98 12.19 11.21
CA LYS A 6 15.76 13.46 11.90
C LYS A 6 16.99 13.91 12.70
N LEU A 7 17.59 13.03 13.51
CA LEU A 7 18.79 13.34 14.28
C LEU A 7 19.98 13.73 13.41
N ARG A 8 20.15 13.05 12.28
CA ARG A 8 21.24 13.32 11.32
C ARG A 8 20.94 14.48 10.37
N LYS A 9 19.75 15.06 10.45
CA LYS A 9 19.26 16.09 9.53
C LYS A 9 19.35 15.67 8.06
N GLU A 10 19.08 14.38 7.80
CA GLU A 10 19.05 13.81 6.44
C GLU A 10 17.68 14.05 5.80
N PRO A 11 17.59 14.41 4.49
CA PRO A 11 16.32 14.63 3.80
C PRO A 11 15.66 13.31 3.38
N ARG A 12 15.79 12.26 4.19
CA ARG A 12 15.23 10.93 3.95
C ARG A 12 13.90 10.78 4.67
N VAL A 13 13.03 9.98 4.06
CA VAL A 13 11.70 9.66 4.59
C VAL A 13 11.61 8.15 4.77
N SER A 14 11.03 7.72 5.86
CA SER A 14 10.61 6.32 6.04
C SER A 14 9.19 6.15 5.49
N VAL A 15 8.99 5.14 4.68
CA VAL A 15 7.64 4.74 4.22
C VAL A 15 7.37 3.35 4.77
N VAL A 16 6.21 3.14 5.36
CA VAL A 16 5.79 1.85 5.89
C VAL A 16 4.45 1.45 5.30
N PHE A 17 4.39 0.23 4.76
CA PHE A 17 3.19 -0.35 4.15
C PHE A 17 2.62 -1.43 5.08
N PHE A 18 1.30 -1.43 5.24
CA PHE A 18 0.59 -2.45 6.01
C PHE A 18 -0.89 -2.50 5.63
N GLY A 19 -1.52 -3.65 5.87
CA GLY A 19 -2.94 -3.84 5.55
C GLY A 19 -3.89 -3.20 6.56
N ASP A 20 -5.17 -3.14 6.19
CA ASP A 20 -6.27 -2.64 7.03
C ASP A 20 -6.36 -3.38 8.38
N GLY A 21 -6.12 -4.69 8.40
CA GLY A 21 -6.13 -5.48 9.64
C GLY A 21 -5.04 -5.06 10.63
N ALA A 22 -3.83 -4.78 10.17
CA ALA A 22 -2.72 -4.36 11.00
C ALA A 22 -2.96 -2.99 11.63
N SER A 23 -3.78 -2.15 11.03
CA SER A 23 -4.15 -0.84 11.58
C SER A 23 -4.97 -0.93 12.89
N ASN A 24 -5.45 -2.13 13.28
CA ASN A 24 -6.12 -2.39 14.55
C ASN A 24 -5.17 -2.88 15.66
N GLN A 25 -3.89 -3.07 15.36
CA GLN A 25 -2.90 -3.48 16.35
C GLN A 25 -2.44 -2.28 17.20
N GLY A 26 -2.11 -2.55 18.48
CA GLY A 26 -1.60 -1.51 19.40
C GLY A 26 -0.34 -0.83 18.86
N THR A 27 0.55 -1.58 18.23
CA THR A 27 1.81 -1.08 17.64
C THR A 27 1.59 -0.01 16.56
N PHE A 28 0.47 -0.05 15.81
CA PHE A 28 0.10 1.04 14.91
C PHE A 28 -0.13 2.34 15.69
N HIS A 29 -0.96 2.27 16.73
CA HIS A 29 -1.34 3.44 17.53
C HIS A 29 -0.14 4.01 18.30
N GLU A 30 0.72 3.17 18.84
CA GLU A 30 1.94 3.56 19.53
C GLU A 30 2.92 4.24 18.60
N SER A 31 3.19 3.63 17.43
CA SER A 31 4.17 4.16 16.47
C SER A 31 3.74 5.49 15.85
N ILE A 32 2.47 5.63 15.48
CA ILE A 32 1.96 6.86 14.86
C ILE A 32 1.90 8.01 15.88
N ASN A 33 1.58 7.71 17.15
CA ASN A 33 1.62 8.69 18.24
C ASN A 33 3.04 9.21 18.46
N MET A 34 4.03 8.32 18.53
CA MET A 34 5.44 8.72 18.65
C MET A 34 5.90 9.54 17.44
N ALA A 35 5.53 9.11 16.25
CA ALA A 35 5.90 9.82 15.03
C ALA A 35 5.31 11.23 14.98
N ALA A 36 4.05 11.39 15.39
CA ALA A 36 3.38 12.68 15.47
C ALA A 36 4.03 13.58 16.54
N ALA A 37 4.21 13.05 17.77
CA ALA A 37 4.77 13.82 18.88
C ALA A 37 6.21 14.33 18.60
N TRP A 38 6.94 13.64 17.75
CA TRP A 38 8.32 13.98 17.40
C TRP A 38 8.50 14.50 15.98
N ASP A 39 7.43 14.82 15.26
CA ASP A 39 7.46 15.25 13.86
C ASP A 39 8.42 14.42 13.00
N LEU A 40 8.30 13.09 13.08
CA LEU A 40 9.19 12.20 12.36
C LEU A 40 8.87 12.17 10.87
N PRO A 41 9.87 12.10 9.99
CA PRO A 41 9.68 12.01 8.55
C PRO A 41 9.19 10.62 8.14
N ILE A 42 7.89 10.33 8.35
CA ILE A 42 7.27 9.03 8.03
C ILE A 42 6.00 9.24 7.20
N VAL A 43 5.83 8.37 6.21
CA VAL A 43 4.55 8.16 5.53
C VAL A 43 4.04 6.76 5.90
N TYR A 44 2.88 6.71 6.56
CA TYR A 44 2.16 5.47 6.85
C TYR A 44 1.20 5.19 5.71
N VAL A 45 1.34 4.04 5.04
CA VAL A 45 0.49 3.63 3.92
C VAL A 45 -0.32 2.41 4.33
N ILE A 46 -1.64 2.60 4.43
CA ILE A 46 -2.57 1.48 4.62
C ILE A 46 -3.02 0.99 3.23
N GLU A 47 -2.66 -0.23 2.88
CA GLU A 47 -3.22 -0.94 1.75
C GLU A 47 -4.56 -1.56 2.18
N ASN A 48 -5.64 -0.76 2.12
CA ASN A 48 -6.97 -1.25 2.50
C ASN A 48 -7.53 -2.13 1.39
N ASN A 49 -7.16 -3.40 1.43
CA ASN A 49 -7.65 -4.42 0.50
C ASN A 49 -8.95 -5.09 0.96
N ARG A 50 -9.61 -4.52 1.98
CA ARG A 50 -10.92 -4.84 2.55
C ARG A 50 -10.97 -6.09 3.43
N TYR A 51 -9.92 -6.94 3.45
CA TYR A 51 -9.93 -8.21 4.18
C TYR A 51 -8.63 -8.48 4.92
N ALA A 52 -8.71 -8.58 6.22
CA ALA A 52 -7.66 -9.14 7.07
C ALA A 52 -7.83 -10.67 7.13
N ILE A 53 -7.02 -11.42 6.38
CA ILE A 53 -7.23 -12.85 6.12
C ILE A 53 -8.64 -13.07 5.53
N SER A 54 -9.59 -13.58 6.31
CA SER A 54 -10.97 -13.81 5.93
C SER A 54 -11.96 -12.80 6.53
N THR A 55 -11.48 -11.88 7.36
CA THR A 55 -12.34 -10.94 8.09
C THR A 55 -12.43 -9.60 7.34
N GLY A 56 -13.64 -9.24 6.92
CA GLY A 56 -13.90 -7.93 6.33
C GLY A 56 -13.64 -6.81 7.35
N PHE A 57 -12.88 -5.78 6.95
CA PHE A 57 -12.45 -4.71 7.86
C PHE A 57 -13.63 -3.97 8.52
N THR A 58 -14.75 -3.84 7.82
CA THR A 58 -15.97 -3.18 8.33
C THR A 58 -16.63 -3.92 9.50
N ARG A 59 -16.30 -5.19 9.71
CA ARG A 59 -16.80 -6.00 10.85
C ARG A 59 -16.04 -5.71 12.14
N VAL A 60 -14.80 -5.26 12.04
CA VAL A 60 -13.87 -5.10 13.17
C VAL A 60 -13.44 -3.64 13.37
N THR A 61 -13.91 -2.73 12.52
CA THR A 61 -13.57 -1.31 12.58
C THR A 61 -14.84 -0.47 12.48
N LYS A 62 -15.13 0.34 13.52
CA LYS A 62 -16.33 1.17 13.55
C LYS A 62 -16.23 2.36 12.60
N GLU A 63 -15.07 2.99 12.54
CA GLU A 63 -14.77 4.08 11.60
C GLU A 63 -14.27 3.48 10.28
N HIS A 64 -15.12 3.47 9.27
CA HIS A 64 -14.80 2.85 7.98
C HIS A 64 -13.87 3.70 7.11
N ARG A 65 -13.78 4.99 7.36
CA ARG A 65 -12.79 5.86 6.71
C ARG A 65 -11.51 5.86 7.55
N LEU A 66 -10.63 4.90 7.30
CA LEU A 66 -9.43 4.67 8.11
C LEU A 66 -8.50 5.89 8.19
N SER A 67 -8.52 6.79 7.19
CA SER A 67 -7.77 8.06 7.25
C SER A 67 -8.21 8.97 8.40
N ASN A 68 -9.45 8.83 8.92
CA ASN A 68 -9.91 9.59 10.07
C ASN A 68 -9.17 9.24 11.37
N ARG A 69 -8.48 8.10 11.42
CA ARG A 69 -7.60 7.76 12.56
C ARG A 69 -6.48 8.77 12.76
N ALA A 70 -6.05 9.43 11.71
CA ALA A 70 -5.04 10.48 11.75
C ALA A 70 -5.45 11.67 12.65
N LEU A 71 -6.75 11.95 12.75
CA LEU A 71 -7.28 13.03 13.58
C LEU A 71 -6.91 12.87 15.06
N ALA A 72 -6.87 11.62 15.55
CA ALA A 72 -6.49 11.34 16.94
C ALA A 72 -5.04 11.75 17.28
N TYR A 73 -4.21 11.91 16.26
CA TYR A 73 -2.78 12.25 16.40
C TYR A 73 -2.46 13.64 15.83
N SER A 74 -3.47 14.40 15.43
CA SER A 74 -3.32 15.74 14.84
C SER A 74 -2.40 15.77 13.61
N ILE A 75 -2.43 14.72 12.79
CA ILE A 75 -1.67 14.61 11.54
C ILE A 75 -2.60 14.54 10.34
N PRO A 76 -2.13 14.85 9.13
CA PRO A 76 -2.91 14.65 7.91
C PRO A 76 -3.23 13.18 7.67
N GLY A 77 -4.49 12.92 7.27
CA GLY A 77 -4.96 11.62 6.81
C GLY A 77 -5.70 11.76 5.49
N GLU A 78 -5.28 11.01 4.48
CA GLU A 78 -5.86 11.04 3.14
C GLU A 78 -6.28 9.64 2.69
N THR A 79 -7.41 9.55 1.98
CA THR A 79 -7.87 8.30 1.34
C THR A 79 -7.91 8.50 -0.16
N VAL A 80 -7.25 7.61 -0.90
CA VAL A 80 -7.17 7.63 -2.37
C VAL A 80 -7.65 6.32 -2.97
N ASP A 81 -8.02 6.34 -4.24
CA ASP A 81 -8.20 5.13 -5.04
C ASP A 81 -6.81 4.47 -5.23
N GLY A 82 -6.58 3.34 -4.54
CA GLY A 82 -5.32 2.61 -4.61
C GLY A 82 -5.11 1.89 -5.96
N ASN A 83 -6.12 1.85 -6.83
CA ASN A 83 -6.00 1.32 -8.17
C ASN A 83 -5.68 2.40 -9.22
N ASP A 84 -5.71 3.68 -8.85
CA ASP A 84 -5.28 4.79 -9.69
C ASP A 84 -3.84 5.20 -9.32
N VAL A 85 -2.88 4.81 -10.17
CA VAL A 85 -1.45 5.07 -9.93
C VAL A 85 -1.13 6.57 -9.87
N PHE A 86 -1.89 7.42 -10.59
CA PHE A 86 -1.65 8.87 -10.58
C PHE A 86 -2.16 9.51 -9.31
N ALA A 87 -3.34 9.10 -8.82
CA ALA A 87 -3.87 9.56 -7.54
C ALA A 87 -2.95 9.14 -6.39
N VAL A 88 -2.45 7.90 -6.41
CA VAL A 88 -1.48 7.42 -5.41
C VAL A 88 -0.17 8.20 -5.48
N TYR A 89 0.36 8.43 -6.69
CA TYR A 89 1.60 9.20 -6.89
C TYR A 89 1.48 10.63 -6.35
N GLU A 90 0.38 11.31 -6.67
CA GLU A 90 0.14 12.68 -6.22
C GLU A 90 0.05 12.78 -4.68
N ALA A 91 -0.75 11.92 -4.06
CA ALA A 91 -0.91 11.89 -2.62
C ALA A 91 0.39 11.50 -1.89
N ALA A 92 1.11 10.50 -2.40
CA ALA A 92 2.39 10.07 -1.85
C ALA A 92 3.46 11.17 -1.98
N SER A 93 3.51 11.87 -3.12
CA SER A 93 4.44 12.98 -3.33
C SER A 93 4.21 14.10 -2.32
N LYS A 94 2.96 14.52 -2.11
CA LYS A 94 2.60 15.53 -1.09
C LYS A 94 3.02 15.09 0.31
N ALA A 95 2.77 13.82 0.66
CA ALA A 95 3.12 13.27 1.97
C ALA A 95 4.65 13.23 2.19
N VAL A 96 5.41 12.81 1.17
CA VAL A 96 6.89 12.77 1.21
C VAL A 96 7.48 14.17 1.31
N GLU A 97 6.98 15.12 0.53
CA GLU A 97 7.44 16.52 0.59
C GLU A 97 7.17 17.15 1.96
N ARG A 98 5.98 16.92 2.54
CA ARG A 98 5.64 17.34 3.89
C ARG A 98 6.63 16.77 4.91
N ALA A 99 6.90 15.48 4.86
CA ALA A 99 7.86 14.82 5.75
C ALA A 99 9.28 15.38 5.61
N ARG A 100 9.74 15.66 4.37
CA ARG A 100 11.04 16.28 4.10
C ARG A 100 11.17 17.70 4.64
N ARG A 101 10.07 18.45 4.71
CA ARG A 101 10.05 19.79 5.33
C ARG A 101 10.02 19.73 6.85
N GLY A 102 10.00 18.54 7.46
CA GLY A 102 9.96 18.38 8.92
C GLY A 102 8.59 18.66 9.54
N GLU A 103 7.52 18.63 8.74
CA GLU A 103 6.14 18.90 9.19
C GLU A 103 5.44 17.66 9.76
N GLY A 104 6.19 16.59 10.04
CA GLY A 104 5.71 15.38 10.67
C GLY A 104 5.12 14.34 9.71
N PRO A 105 4.52 13.26 10.24
CA PRO A 105 4.04 12.13 9.46
C PRO A 105 2.72 12.41 8.76
N THR A 106 2.39 11.55 7.79
CA THR A 106 1.09 11.52 7.10
C THR A 106 0.57 10.08 7.08
N LEU A 107 -0.75 9.89 7.25
CA LEU A 107 -1.45 8.63 7.06
C LEU A 107 -2.14 8.61 5.69
N LEU A 108 -1.66 7.79 4.77
CA LEU A 108 -2.25 7.58 3.46
C LEU A 108 -2.98 6.24 3.44
N VAL A 109 -4.23 6.23 3.00
CA VAL A 109 -5.05 5.02 2.87
C VAL A 109 -5.36 4.79 1.40
N CYS A 110 -4.79 3.72 0.83
CA CYS A 110 -5.03 3.32 -0.54
C CYS A 110 -6.15 2.27 -0.56
N LEU A 111 -7.30 2.62 -1.15
CA LEU A 111 -8.41 1.68 -1.31
C LEU A 111 -8.12 0.76 -2.50
N THR A 112 -7.96 -0.50 -2.23
CA THR A 112 -7.67 -1.53 -3.22
C THR A 112 -8.41 -2.83 -2.89
N TYR A 113 -8.04 -3.93 -3.52
CA TYR A 113 -8.69 -5.22 -3.28
C TYR A 113 -7.75 -6.39 -3.52
N ARG A 114 -7.81 -7.39 -2.64
CA ARG A 114 -7.08 -8.64 -2.83
C ARG A 114 -7.92 -9.62 -3.63
N TRP A 115 -7.56 -9.89 -4.88
CA TRP A 115 -8.31 -10.81 -5.76
C TRP A 115 -8.13 -12.28 -5.38
N GLN A 116 -6.91 -12.67 -5.04
CA GLN A 116 -6.57 -14.05 -4.66
C GLN A 116 -6.91 -14.32 -3.19
N GLY A 117 -6.87 -15.58 -2.79
CA GLY A 117 -6.92 -15.96 -1.39
C GLY A 117 -5.76 -15.36 -0.59
N HIS A 118 -5.85 -15.41 0.73
CA HIS A 118 -4.78 -14.91 1.59
C HIS A 118 -3.49 -15.73 1.46
N ASN A 119 -3.62 -17.01 1.19
CA ASN A 119 -2.53 -17.95 0.92
C ASN A 119 -2.98 -18.98 -0.13
N VAL A 120 -2.05 -19.86 -0.54
CA VAL A 120 -2.30 -20.87 -1.60
C VAL A 120 -3.47 -21.81 -1.27
N GLY A 121 -3.73 -22.09 0.00
CA GLY A 121 -4.81 -22.96 0.45
C GLY A 121 -6.14 -22.25 0.72
N ASP A 122 -6.21 -20.94 0.58
CA ASP A 122 -7.41 -20.15 0.85
C ASP A 122 -8.35 -20.11 -0.36
N PRO A 123 -9.52 -20.77 -0.31
CA PRO A 123 -10.46 -20.78 -1.44
C PRO A 123 -11.23 -19.46 -1.61
N GLY A 124 -11.07 -18.48 -0.72
CA GLY A 124 -11.69 -17.16 -0.80
C GLY A 124 -13.22 -17.09 -0.67
N LYS A 125 -13.88 -18.19 -0.21
CA LYS A 125 -15.36 -18.33 -0.13
C LYS A 125 -16.07 -17.32 0.80
N TYR A 126 -15.33 -16.55 1.56
CA TYR A 126 -15.85 -15.49 2.45
C TYR A 126 -16.17 -14.18 1.73
N ARG A 127 -15.86 -14.10 0.43
CA ARG A 127 -16.09 -12.94 -0.44
C ARG A 127 -17.12 -13.29 -1.50
N PRO A 128 -18.09 -12.38 -1.80
CA PRO A 128 -19.01 -12.53 -2.91
C PRO A 128 -18.26 -12.49 -4.26
N ASP A 129 -18.68 -13.32 -5.20
CA ASP A 129 -18.04 -13.39 -6.53
C ASP A 129 -18.24 -12.10 -7.34
N ASP A 130 -19.36 -11.42 -7.18
CA ASP A 130 -19.68 -10.14 -7.80
C ASP A 130 -18.78 -9.03 -7.28
N GLU A 131 -18.48 -9.00 -5.96
CA GLU A 131 -17.50 -8.08 -5.39
C GLU A 131 -16.11 -8.28 -6.02
N VAL A 132 -15.67 -9.53 -6.14
CA VAL A 132 -14.38 -9.85 -6.78
C VAL A 132 -14.36 -9.43 -8.25
N ALA A 133 -15.44 -9.68 -8.98
CA ALA A 133 -15.56 -9.32 -10.40
C ALA A 133 -15.54 -7.79 -10.61
N GLU A 134 -16.25 -7.04 -9.76
CA GLU A 134 -16.23 -5.57 -9.78
C GLU A 134 -14.81 -5.04 -9.63
N TRP A 135 -14.06 -5.51 -8.62
CA TRP A 135 -12.71 -5.04 -8.39
C TRP A 135 -11.72 -5.47 -9.48
N LYS A 136 -11.90 -6.64 -10.07
CA LYS A 136 -11.11 -7.07 -11.24
C LYS A 136 -11.35 -6.19 -12.47
N SER A 137 -12.55 -5.62 -12.61
CA SER A 137 -12.84 -4.68 -13.70
C SER A 137 -12.06 -3.36 -13.59
N ARG A 138 -11.61 -3.04 -12.36
CA ARG A 138 -10.81 -1.87 -11.97
C ARG A 138 -9.34 -2.21 -11.75
N ASP A 139 -8.82 -3.19 -12.48
CA ASP A 139 -7.40 -3.55 -12.49
C ASP A 139 -6.51 -2.34 -12.78
N PRO A 140 -5.57 -1.97 -11.89
CA PRO A 140 -4.71 -0.80 -12.07
C PRO A 140 -3.87 -0.85 -13.36
N LEU A 141 -3.45 -2.05 -13.79
CA LEU A 141 -2.71 -2.19 -15.05
C LEU A 141 -3.60 -1.86 -16.25
N ARG A 142 -4.84 -2.37 -16.26
CA ARG A 142 -5.81 -2.05 -17.31
C ARG A 142 -6.20 -0.57 -17.32
N LEU A 143 -6.32 0.05 -16.16
CA LEU A 143 -6.58 1.50 -16.06
C LEU A 143 -5.43 2.30 -16.67
N LEU A 144 -4.19 1.93 -16.38
CA LEU A 144 -3.00 2.57 -16.93
C LEU A 144 -2.92 2.37 -18.45
N GLU A 145 -3.11 1.14 -18.94
CA GLU A 145 -3.12 0.84 -20.39
C GLU A 145 -4.16 1.68 -21.15
N ARG A 146 -5.37 1.83 -20.59
CA ARG A 146 -6.44 2.63 -21.19
C ARG A 146 -6.23 4.14 -21.09
N SER A 147 -5.30 4.60 -20.26
CA SER A 147 -5.01 6.03 -20.12
C SER A 147 -4.39 6.65 -21.36
N GLY A 148 -3.83 5.84 -22.26
CA GLY A 148 -3.18 6.30 -23.48
C GLY A 148 -1.82 6.99 -23.26
N ILE A 149 -1.24 6.90 -22.05
CA ILE A 149 0.07 7.47 -21.74
C ILE A 149 1.19 6.64 -22.36
N LEU A 150 0.98 5.32 -22.43
CA LEU A 150 1.89 4.39 -23.09
C LEU A 150 1.29 3.93 -24.43
N SER A 151 2.13 3.81 -25.44
CA SER A 151 1.77 3.20 -26.70
C SER A 151 1.64 1.67 -26.56
N GLU A 152 0.90 1.02 -27.48
CA GLU A 152 0.78 -0.44 -27.49
C GLU A 152 2.16 -1.14 -27.63
N GLN A 153 3.10 -0.52 -28.33
CA GLN A 153 4.46 -1.06 -28.48
C GLN A 153 5.22 -1.02 -27.15
N GLU A 154 5.14 0.07 -26.40
CA GLU A 154 5.76 0.19 -25.07
C GLU A 154 5.15 -0.79 -24.08
N ILE A 155 3.82 -0.93 -24.06
CA ILE A 155 3.12 -1.92 -23.22
C ILE A 155 3.58 -3.33 -23.56
N SER A 156 3.68 -3.68 -24.84
CA SER A 156 4.14 -5.01 -25.29
C SER A 156 5.58 -5.27 -24.90
N ALA A 157 6.46 -4.28 -25.06
CA ALA A 157 7.89 -4.40 -24.67
C ALA A 157 8.02 -4.61 -23.15
N ILE A 158 7.34 -3.81 -22.33
CA ILE A 158 7.35 -3.94 -20.86
C ILE A 158 6.86 -5.34 -20.44
N ARG A 159 5.78 -5.84 -21.05
CA ARG A 159 5.26 -7.18 -20.74
C ARG A 159 6.28 -8.27 -21.06
N SER A 160 6.91 -8.18 -22.22
CA SER A 160 7.94 -9.16 -22.63
C SER A 160 9.14 -9.16 -21.69
N ASP A 161 9.60 -7.97 -21.29
CA ASP A 161 10.73 -7.82 -20.37
C ASP A 161 10.40 -8.41 -18.98
N VAL A 162 9.20 -8.14 -18.47
CA VAL A 162 8.73 -8.68 -17.18
C VAL A 162 8.57 -10.21 -17.24
N GLU A 163 8.03 -10.76 -18.33
CA GLU A 163 7.92 -12.21 -18.50
C GLU A 163 9.28 -12.90 -18.53
N ALA A 164 10.27 -12.30 -19.20
CA ALA A 164 11.65 -12.80 -19.22
C ALA A 164 12.31 -12.74 -17.83
N GLU A 165 12.12 -11.65 -17.10
CA GLU A 165 12.65 -11.50 -15.73
C GLU A 165 12.03 -12.54 -14.78
N ILE A 166 10.71 -12.76 -14.85
CA ILE A 166 10.04 -13.77 -14.03
C ILE A 166 10.54 -15.18 -14.36
N ALA A 167 10.76 -15.49 -15.64
CA ALA A 167 11.30 -16.78 -16.05
C ALA A 167 12.71 -17.02 -15.48
N ASP A 168 13.57 -16.00 -15.53
CA ASP A 168 14.91 -16.04 -14.96
C ASP A 168 14.87 -16.21 -13.43
N MET A 169 14.02 -15.47 -12.73
CA MET A 169 13.81 -15.62 -11.28
C MET A 169 13.35 -17.03 -10.91
N CYS A 170 12.43 -17.62 -11.68
CA CYS A 170 11.96 -18.99 -11.45
C CYS A 170 13.09 -20.02 -11.66
N ALA A 171 13.90 -19.85 -12.70
CA ALA A 171 15.05 -20.71 -12.97
C ALA A 171 16.07 -20.59 -11.83
N PHE A 172 16.44 -19.37 -11.44
CA PHE A 172 17.33 -19.12 -10.31
C PHE A 172 16.84 -19.80 -9.02
N ALA A 173 15.55 -19.68 -8.71
CA ALA A 173 14.98 -20.29 -7.50
C ALA A 173 15.02 -21.83 -7.56
N ALA A 174 14.78 -22.43 -8.74
CA ALA A 174 14.79 -23.87 -8.93
C ALA A 174 16.22 -24.47 -8.88
N GLU A 175 17.21 -23.72 -9.34
CA GLU A 175 18.63 -24.13 -9.38
C GLU A 175 19.38 -23.83 -8.08
N SER A 176 18.82 -23.00 -7.21
CA SER A 176 19.44 -22.63 -5.93
C SER A 176 19.44 -23.79 -4.95
N GLU A 177 20.55 -23.95 -4.25
CA GLU A 177 20.66 -24.92 -3.15
C GLU A 177 19.74 -24.51 -1.97
N TYR A 178 19.24 -25.51 -1.25
CA TYR A 178 18.50 -25.23 -0.02
C TYR A 178 19.43 -24.60 1.04
N PRO A 179 18.92 -23.66 1.86
CA PRO A 179 19.69 -23.12 2.95
C PRO A 179 20.17 -24.22 3.90
N PRO A 180 21.37 -24.10 4.50
CA PRO A 180 21.93 -25.08 5.41
C PRO A 180 21.12 -25.24 6.71
#